data_3ef2947717903acb70c6729f99fcbf8d
#
_entry.id   3ef2947717903acb70c6729f99fcbf8d
#
_cell.length_a   1.000
_cell.length_b   1.000
_cell.length_c   1.000
_cell.angle_alpha   90.00
_cell.angle_beta   90.00
_cell.angle_gamma   90.00
#
_symmetry.space_group_name_H-M   'P 1'
#
loop_
_entity.id
_entity.type
_entity.pdbx_description
1 polymer ?
#
loop_
_entity_poly.entity_id
_entity_poly.type
_entity_poly.pdbx_seq_one_letter_code
_entity_poly.pdbx_strand_id
1 'polypeptide(L)'
;MEKKWWKESVVYQIYPKSFNDSNGDGIGDIRGIIQKLDYLKELGVNVLWISPMLESPQDDNGYDISDYQKIYKDYGTMEDYEELLAEAHKRGIKILMDLVVNHTSDEHNWFIESRKSKDNPYRDYYIWKEPVNGKEPNNWGGVFGGSAWEYDAQTQMYYLHLFSKKQPDLNWENEKVRQEVYAVSYTHLRAHETLSDL
;
A
#
# COMPACT_ATOMS: atom_id res chain seq x y z
N MET A 1 -29.57 -20.86 -2.16
CA MET A 1 -28.25 -20.29 -1.83
C MET A 1 -28.38 -18.78 -1.91
N GLU A 2 -28.00 -18.10 -0.86
CA GLU A 2 -28.02 -16.64 -0.83
C GLU A 2 -27.03 -16.08 -1.87
N LYS A 3 -27.52 -15.20 -2.76
CA LYS A 3 -26.66 -14.58 -3.78
C LYS A 3 -25.71 -13.61 -3.09
N LYS A 4 -24.41 -13.84 -3.23
CA LYS A 4 -23.37 -12.95 -2.69
C LYS A 4 -22.90 -12.02 -3.81
N TRP A 5 -23.07 -10.72 -3.66
CA TRP A 5 -22.81 -9.69 -4.66
C TRP A 5 -21.42 -9.82 -5.33
N TRP A 6 -20.37 -10.12 -4.55
CA TRP A 6 -19.00 -10.26 -5.08
C TRP A 6 -18.79 -11.43 -6.03
N LYS A 7 -19.67 -12.46 -6.01
CA LYS A 7 -19.59 -13.60 -6.94
C LYS A 7 -20.11 -13.29 -8.32
N GLU A 8 -20.88 -12.21 -8.46
CA GLU A 8 -21.50 -11.77 -9.72
C GLU A 8 -20.89 -10.44 -10.22
N SER A 9 -19.91 -9.88 -9.48
CA SER A 9 -19.30 -8.59 -9.82
C SER A 9 -18.21 -8.72 -10.89
N VAL A 10 -18.16 -7.72 -11.75
CA VAL A 10 -17.03 -7.47 -12.66
C VAL A 10 -16.09 -6.48 -11.99
N VAL A 11 -14.88 -6.93 -11.69
CA VAL A 11 -13.82 -6.10 -11.10
C VAL A 11 -12.91 -5.62 -12.21
N TYR A 12 -12.65 -4.31 -12.24
CA TYR A 12 -11.73 -3.69 -13.19
C TYR A 12 -10.57 -3.08 -12.40
N GLN A 13 -9.33 -3.52 -12.69
CA GLN A 13 -8.15 -2.96 -12.04
C GLN A 13 -7.70 -1.68 -12.74
N ILE A 14 -7.38 -0.66 -11.95
CA ILE A 14 -6.83 0.62 -12.41
C ILE A 14 -5.44 0.81 -11.81
N TYR A 15 -4.47 1.07 -12.67
CA TYR A 15 -3.20 1.70 -12.31
C TYR A 15 -3.36 3.22 -12.45
N PRO A 16 -3.43 4.00 -11.37
CA PRO A 16 -3.69 5.44 -11.45
C PRO A 16 -2.76 6.14 -12.43
N LYS A 17 -1.45 5.87 -12.32
CA LYS A 17 -0.39 6.49 -13.11
C LYS A 17 -0.61 6.45 -14.65
N SER A 18 -1.24 5.41 -15.17
CA SER A 18 -1.36 5.16 -16.60
C SER A 18 -2.79 5.14 -17.13
N PHE A 19 -3.80 5.38 -16.30
CA PHE A 19 -5.19 5.20 -16.69
C PHE A 19 -5.76 6.41 -17.45
N ASN A 20 -5.76 7.58 -16.85
CA ASN A 20 -6.20 8.81 -17.51
C ASN A 20 -5.58 10.03 -16.80
N ASP A 21 -4.87 10.82 -17.57
CA ASP A 21 -4.26 12.08 -17.16
C ASP A 21 -5.27 13.21 -17.35
N SER A 22 -5.69 13.85 -16.26
CA SER A 22 -6.71 14.90 -16.28
C SER A 22 -6.16 16.30 -16.50
N ASN A 23 -4.87 16.51 -16.20
CA ASN A 23 -4.21 17.82 -16.17
C ASN A 23 -3.17 18.02 -17.27
N GLY A 24 -2.78 16.95 -17.98
CA GLY A 24 -1.85 16.99 -19.12
C GLY A 24 -0.37 16.95 -18.71
N ASP A 25 -0.05 16.47 -17.51
CA ASP A 25 1.34 16.39 -17.04
C ASP A 25 2.05 15.06 -17.42
N GLY A 26 1.32 14.13 -18.04
CA GLY A 26 1.82 12.83 -18.45
C GLY A 26 1.62 11.73 -17.41
N ILE A 27 1.00 12.04 -16.27
CA ILE A 27 0.73 11.10 -15.18
C ILE A 27 -0.79 11.02 -14.99
N GLY A 28 -1.34 9.80 -14.97
CA GLY A 28 -2.75 9.59 -14.64
C GLY A 28 -3.03 9.91 -13.18
N ASP A 29 -4.25 10.34 -12.90
CA ASP A 29 -4.63 10.88 -11.59
C ASP A 29 -6.06 10.49 -11.17
N ILE A 30 -6.43 10.77 -9.94
CA ILE A 30 -7.76 10.44 -9.38
C ILE A 30 -8.87 11.19 -10.14
N ARG A 31 -8.64 12.44 -10.54
CA ARG A 31 -9.61 13.20 -11.34
C ARG A 31 -9.81 12.58 -12.72
N GLY A 32 -8.75 12.02 -13.30
CA GLY A 32 -8.84 11.24 -14.51
C GLY A 32 -9.69 9.99 -14.35
N ILE A 33 -9.60 9.31 -13.21
CA ILE A 33 -10.48 8.17 -12.91
C ILE A 33 -11.94 8.64 -12.82
N ILE A 34 -12.22 9.74 -12.11
CA ILE A 34 -13.56 10.32 -12.00
C ILE A 34 -14.15 10.62 -13.38
N GLN A 35 -13.38 11.21 -14.29
CA GLN A 35 -13.81 11.53 -15.66
C GLN A 35 -14.21 10.29 -16.48
N LYS A 36 -13.74 9.10 -16.10
CA LYS A 36 -13.99 7.83 -16.81
C LYS A 36 -15.03 6.93 -16.13
N LEU A 37 -15.64 7.36 -15.03
CA LEU A 37 -16.62 6.54 -14.31
C LEU A 37 -17.85 6.17 -15.15
N ASP A 38 -18.35 7.06 -16.00
CA ASP A 38 -19.49 6.77 -16.87
C ASP A 38 -19.11 5.71 -17.92
N TYR A 39 -17.94 5.82 -18.54
CA TYR A 39 -17.40 4.79 -19.42
C TYR A 39 -17.30 3.42 -18.73
N LEU A 40 -16.76 3.38 -17.50
CA LEU A 40 -16.64 2.15 -16.73
C LEU A 40 -18.01 1.56 -16.37
N LYS A 41 -18.98 2.42 -16.07
CA LYS A 41 -20.37 2.00 -15.84
C LYS A 41 -21.02 1.40 -17.09
N GLU A 42 -20.86 2.04 -18.23
CA GLU A 42 -21.36 1.53 -19.53
C GLU A 42 -20.70 0.19 -19.91
N LEU A 43 -19.43 0.00 -19.57
CA LEU A 43 -18.70 -1.26 -19.75
C LEU A 43 -19.22 -2.39 -18.84
N GLY A 44 -20.07 -2.08 -17.85
CA GLY A 44 -20.64 -3.05 -16.93
C GLY A 44 -19.78 -3.36 -15.71
N VAL A 45 -18.83 -2.51 -15.37
CA VAL A 45 -17.96 -2.65 -14.18
C VAL A 45 -18.78 -2.36 -12.92
N ASN A 46 -18.62 -3.20 -11.90
CA ASN A 46 -19.28 -3.06 -10.61
C ASN A 46 -18.30 -2.67 -9.48
N VAL A 47 -17.02 -3.00 -9.64
CA VAL A 47 -15.98 -2.76 -8.65
C VAL A 47 -14.73 -2.23 -9.36
N LEU A 48 -14.17 -1.16 -8.87
CA LEU A 48 -12.85 -0.68 -9.27
C LEU A 48 -11.83 -1.10 -8.20
N TRP A 49 -10.89 -1.93 -8.61
CA TRP A 49 -9.69 -2.19 -7.82
C TRP A 49 -8.60 -1.20 -8.23
N ILE A 50 -8.26 -0.30 -7.34
CA ILE A 50 -7.27 0.73 -7.61
C ILE A 50 -5.95 0.33 -6.95
N SER A 51 -4.88 0.21 -7.76
CA SER A 51 -3.52 -0.02 -7.27
C SER A 51 -3.10 1.09 -6.31
N PRO A 52 -2.07 0.88 -5.45
CA PRO A 52 -1.79 1.79 -4.35
C PRO A 52 -1.72 3.26 -4.75
N MET A 53 -2.47 4.11 -4.03
CA MET A 53 -2.54 5.56 -4.28
C MET A 53 -1.93 6.37 -3.15
N LEU A 54 -1.51 5.72 -2.06
CA LEU A 54 -0.96 6.41 -0.89
C LEU A 54 0.46 6.93 -1.16
N GLU A 55 0.95 7.82 -0.30
CA GLU A 55 2.26 8.45 -0.45
C GLU A 55 3.37 7.40 -0.53
N SER A 56 4.21 7.53 -1.56
CA SER A 56 5.23 6.54 -1.92
C SER A 56 6.33 7.19 -2.74
N PRO A 57 7.61 6.82 -2.56
CA PRO A 57 8.69 7.19 -3.47
C PRO A 57 8.60 6.52 -4.85
N GLN A 58 7.62 5.63 -5.06
CA GLN A 58 7.33 4.97 -6.34
C GLN A 58 8.44 4.02 -6.85
N ASP A 59 9.22 3.45 -5.96
CA ASP A 59 10.23 2.43 -6.31
C ASP A 59 9.58 1.13 -6.82
N ASP A 60 8.35 0.86 -6.38
CA ASP A 60 7.55 -0.30 -6.82
C ASP A 60 6.09 0.10 -7.13
N ASN A 61 5.90 1.12 -7.95
CA ASN A 61 4.58 1.58 -8.43
C ASN A 61 3.55 1.83 -7.30
N GLY A 62 4.01 2.35 -6.15
CA GLY A 62 3.17 2.64 -5.00
C GLY A 62 3.07 1.51 -3.97
N TYR A 63 3.60 0.32 -4.25
CA TYR A 63 3.67 -0.78 -3.27
C TYR A 63 4.75 -0.58 -2.20
N ASP A 64 5.43 0.55 -2.18
CA ASP A 64 6.42 1.01 -1.21
C ASP A 64 5.89 2.25 -0.48
N ILE A 65 4.94 2.04 0.44
CA ILE A 65 4.22 3.14 1.11
C ILE A 65 5.11 3.81 2.14
N SER A 66 5.26 5.13 2.04
CA SER A 66 6.00 5.97 2.98
C SER A 66 5.11 6.74 3.98
N ASP A 67 3.83 6.93 3.66
CA ASP A 67 2.83 7.52 4.56
C ASP A 67 1.43 6.98 4.24
N TYR A 68 0.84 6.27 5.18
CA TYR A 68 -0.51 5.70 5.02
C TYR A 68 -1.63 6.74 5.15
N GLN A 69 -1.33 7.96 5.55
CA GLN A 69 -2.34 9.00 5.81
C GLN A 69 -2.47 10.00 4.66
N LYS A 70 -1.70 9.84 3.58
CA LYS A 70 -1.68 10.78 2.45
C LYS A 70 -1.86 10.08 1.13
N ILE A 71 -2.54 10.73 0.22
CA ILE A 71 -2.52 10.38 -1.21
C ILE A 71 -1.20 10.85 -1.81
N TYR A 72 -0.64 10.05 -2.73
CA TYR A 72 0.55 10.44 -3.49
C TYR A 72 0.26 11.72 -4.29
N LYS A 73 1.11 12.72 -4.14
CA LYS A 73 0.87 14.09 -4.61
C LYS A 73 0.55 14.21 -6.11
N ASP A 74 1.14 13.32 -6.94
CA ASP A 74 0.92 13.35 -8.40
C ASP A 74 -0.41 12.69 -8.78
N TYR A 75 -1.06 11.95 -7.87
CA TYR A 75 -2.38 11.37 -8.10
C TYR A 75 -3.52 12.25 -7.60
N GLY A 76 -3.25 13.22 -6.73
CA GLY A 76 -4.24 14.14 -6.20
C GLY A 76 -4.19 14.30 -4.68
N THR A 77 -5.32 14.61 -4.09
CA THR A 77 -5.50 14.86 -2.66
C THR A 77 -6.48 13.89 -2.02
N MET A 78 -6.61 13.94 -0.70
CA MET A 78 -7.63 13.17 0.01
C MET A 78 -9.05 13.61 -0.40
N GLU A 79 -9.26 14.88 -0.65
CA GLU A 79 -10.54 15.42 -1.13
C GLU A 79 -10.87 14.87 -2.53
N ASP A 80 -9.89 14.71 -3.42
CA ASP A 80 -10.08 14.06 -4.71
C ASP A 80 -10.48 12.59 -4.57
N TYR A 81 -9.90 11.89 -3.59
CA TYR A 81 -10.28 10.51 -3.28
C TYR A 81 -11.71 10.41 -2.72
N GLU A 82 -12.09 11.29 -1.82
CA GLU A 82 -13.46 11.35 -1.29
C GLU A 82 -14.48 11.65 -2.41
N GLU A 83 -14.13 12.54 -3.34
CA GLU A 83 -14.96 12.81 -4.53
C GLU A 83 -15.07 11.58 -5.42
N LEU A 84 -13.96 10.86 -5.68
CA LEU A 84 -13.99 9.61 -6.44
C LEU A 84 -14.92 8.59 -5.80
N LEU A 85 -14.82 8.41 -4.49
CA LEU A 85 -15.66 7.47 -3.74
C LEU A 85 -17.15 7.83 -3.88
N ALA A 86 -17.50 9.11 -3.67
CA ALA A 86 -18.86 9.58 -3.79
C ALA A 86 -19.42 9.42 -5.22
N GLU A 87 -18.63 9.75 -6.24
CA GLU A 87 -19.04 9.66 -7.65
C GLU A 87 -19.16 8.22 -8.14
N ALA A 88 -18.28 7.32 -7.68
CA ALA A 88 -18.38 5.89 -7.95
C ALA A 88 -19.66 5.29 -7.33
N HIS A 89 -19.94 5.61 -6.07
CA HIS A 89 -21.14 5.13 -5.37
C HIS A 89 -22.44 5.60 -6.01
N LYS A 90 -22.52 6.85 -6.47
CA LYS A 90 -23.69 7.36 -7.24
C LYS A 90 -23.98 6.51 -8.48
N ARG A 91 -22.96 5.89 -9.06
CA ARG A 91 -23.07 5.01 -10.22
C ARG A 91 -23.24 3.53 -9.87
N GLY A 92 -23.29 3.20 -8.58
CA GLY A 92 -23.36 1.83 -8.09
C GLY A 92 -22.06 1.05 -8.31
N ILE A 93 -20.92 1.75 -8.38
CA ILE A 93 -19.58 1.16 -8.49
C ILE A 93 -18.94 1.20 -7.12
N LYS A 94 -18.42 0.08 -6.65
CA LYS A 94 -17.65 -0.02 -5.39
C LYS A 94 -16.17 0.22 -5.65
N ILE A 95 -15.48 0.79 -4.66
CA ILE A 95 -14.04 0.98 -4.69
C ILE A 95 -13.36 -0.07 -3.81
N LEU A 96 -12.31 -0.70 -4.33
CA LEU A 96 -11.43 -1.60 -3.62
C LEU A 96 -10.03 -0.99 -3.64
N MET A 97 -9.52 -0.58 -2.48
CA MET A 97 -8.14 -0.11 -2.32
C MET A 97 -7.21 -1.26 -1.96
N ASP A 98 -5.99 -1.21 -2.48
CA ASP A 98 -4.90 -2.08 -2.01
C ASP A 98 -4.51 -1.72 -0.57
N LEU A 99 -4.44 -2.73 0.29
CA LEU A 99 -3.91 -2.62 1.64
C LEU A 99 -2.51 -3.23 1.69
N VAL A 100 -1.50 -2.41 1.45
CA VAL A 100 -0.09 -2.83 1.41
C VAL A 100 0.48 -2.79 2.82
N VAL A 101 0.46 -3.93 3.51
CA VAL A 101 0.84 -4.03 4.93
C VAL A 101 1.81 -5.18 5.24
N ASN A 102 2.36 -5.83 4.22
CA ASN A 102 3.46 -6.77 4.40
C ASN A 102 4.76 -6.04 4.77
N HIS A 103 4.98 -4.89 4.19
CA HIS A 103 6.18 -4.06 4.31
C HIS A 103 5.79 -2.58 4.19
N THR A 104 6.74 -1.70 4.45
CA THR A 104 6.65 -0.27 4.13
C THR A 104 7.77 0.11 3.17
N SER A 105 7.76 1.35 2.66
CA SER A 105 8.97 1.95 2.11
C SER A 105 10.07 2.06 3.18
N ASP A 106 11.33 2.01 2.75
CA ASP A 106 12.48 2.37 3.60
C ASP A 106 12.51 3.88 3.96
N GLU A 107 11.68 4.68 3.28
CA GLU A 107 11.43 6.09 3.58
C GLU A 107 10.24 6.31 4.55
N HIS A 108 9.54 5.26 4.98
CA HIS A 108 8.51 5.36 5.99
C HIS A 108 9.12 5.75 7.35
N ASN A 109 8.46 6.66 8.07
CA ASN A 109 8.98 7.16 9.35
C ASN A 109 9.27 6.04 10.37
N TRP A 110 8.46 4.98 10.40
CA TRP A 110 8.71 3.83 11.27
C TRP A 110 10.06 3.17 10.97
N PHE A 111 10.44 3.02 9.69
CA PHE A 111 11.71 2.42 9.33
C PHE A 111 12.87 3.37 9.58
N ILE A 112 12.73 4.65 9.26
CA ILE A 112 13.73 5.68 9.54
C ILE A 112 14.05 5.70 11.04
N GLU A 113 13.04 5.66 11.92
CA GLU A 113 13.23 5.58 13.36
C GLU A 113 13.87 4.25 13.79
N SER A 114 13.38 3.12 13.26
CA SER A 114 13.89 1.78 13.53
C SER A 114 15.39 1.64 13.28
N ARG A 115 15.93 2.34 12.28
CA ARG A 115 17.37 2.32 11.92
C ARG A 115 18.25 3.16 12.83
N LYS A 116 17.72 4.09 13.63
CA LYS A 116 18.53 5.03 14.42
C LYS A 116 19.34 4.34 15.50
N SER A 117 18.77 3.36 16.19
CA SER A 117 19.46 2.56 17.20
C SER A 117 18.76 1.24 17.47
N LYS A 118 19.48 0.30 18.11
CA LYS A 118 18.91 -0.99 18.54
C LYS A 118 17.85 -0.85 19.63
N ASP A 119 17.88 0.25 20.39
CA ASP A 119 16.96 0.53 21.50
C ASP A 119 15.82 1.48 21.11
N ASN A 120 15.69 1.84 19.83
CA ASN A 120 14.62 2.72 19.37
C ASN A 120 13.24 2.05 19.55
N PRO A 121 12.19 2.77 20.01
CA PRO A 121 10.84 2.23 20.18
C PRO A 121 10.24 1.58 18.95
N TYR A 122 10.69 1.97 17.76
CA TYR A 122 10.27 1.39 16.48
C TYR A 122 11.15 0.23 16.00
N ARG A 123 12.21 -0.14 16.78
CA ARG A 123 13.14 -1.18 16.32
C ARG A 123 12.42 -2.46 15.93
N ASP A 124 11.56 -2.95 16.77
CA ASP A 124 10.83 -4.21 16.59
C ASP A 124 9.60 -4.10 15.67
N TYR A 125 9.38 -2.94 15.03
CA TYR A 125 8.39 -2.82 13.96
C TYR A 125 8.80 -3.57 12.71
N TYR A 126 10.10 -3.85 12.55
CA TYR A 126 10.70 -4.60 11.46
C TYR A 126 11.49 -5.79 11.98
N ILE A 127 11.83 -6.70 11.08
CA ILE A 127 12.54 -7.95 11.43
C ILE A 127 14.02 -7.72 11.25
N TRP A 128 14.73 -7.58 12.37
CA TRP A 128 16.17 -7.38 12.42
C TRP A 128 16.90 -8.60 12.97
N LYS A 129 18.05 -8.95 12.39
CA LYS A 129 18.89 -10.07 12.84
C LYS A 129 20.37 -9.67 12.85
N GLU A 130 21.11 -10.21 13.82
CA GLU A 130 22.56 -10.09 13.87
C GLU A 130 23.21 -10.87 12.73
N PRO A 131 24.38 -10.44 12.22
CA PRO A 131 25.18 -11.23 11.30
C PRO A 131 25.52 -12.60 11.86
N VAL A 132 25.49 -13.63 11.03
CA VAL A 132 25.97 -14.98 11.37
C VAL A 132 27.31 -15.20 10.67
N ASN A 133 28.39 -15.31 11.43
CA ASN A 133 29.76 -15.42 10.89
C ASN A 133 30.12 -14.29 9.89
N GLY A 134 29.65 -13.07 10.15
CA GLY A 134 29.88 -11.90 9.31
C GLY A 134 29.08 -11.87 7.99
N LYS A 135 28.09 -12.73 7.84
CA LYS A 135 27.22 -12.85 6.66
C LYS A 135 25.75 -12.73 7.05
N GLU A 136 24.87 -12.87 6.05
CA GLU A 136 23.44 -12.90 6.23
C GLU A 136 22.98 -13.94 7.27
N PRO A 137 21.87 -13.67 7.98
CA PRO A 137 21.37 -14.59 9.03
C PRO A 137 21.07 -16.00 8.55
N ASN A 138 20.65 -16.15 7.30
CA ASN A 138 20.34 -17.41 6.64
C ASN A 138 20.35 -17.25 5.09
N ASN A 139 19.98 -18.28 4.37
CA ASN A 139 19.96 -18.32 2.90
C ASN A 139 18.61 -17.98 2.26
N TRP A 140 17.76 -17.22 2.93
CA TRP A 140 16.47 -16.84 2.33
C TRP A 140 16.68 -15.93 1.12
N GLY A 141 15.93 -16.22 0.05
CA GLY A 141 15.90 -15.41 -1.16
C GLY A 141 14.68 -14.50 -1.21
N GLY A 142 14.84 -13.31 -1.77
CA GLY A 142 13.76 -12.38 -2.04
C GLY A 142 12.95 -12.75 -3.29
N VAL A 143 11.73 -12.26 -3.40
CA VAL A 143 10.81 -12.50 -4.53
C VAL A 143 11.39 -11.96 -5.84
N PHE A 144 12.09 -10.84 -5.79
CA PHE A 144 12.76 -10.24 -6.96
C PHE A 144 14.18 -10.79 -7.20
N GLY A 145 14.56 -11.83 -6.47
CA GLY A 145 15.89 -12.45 -6.52
C GLY A 145 16.87 -11.85 -5.52
N GLY A 146 18.03 -12.50 -5.36
CA GLY A 146 19.02 -12.11 -4.37
C GLY A 146 18.68 -12.54 -2.95
N SER A 147 19.43 -12.00 -1.97
CA SER A 147 19.16 -12.21 -0.54
C SER A 147 17.88 -11.52 -0.09
N ALA A 148 17.16 -12.13 0.83
CA ALA A 148 16.05 -11.47 1.54
C ALA A 148 16.53 -10.58 2.70
N TRP A 149 17.84 -10.41 2.86
CA TRP A 149 18.45 -9.67 3.95
C TRP A 149 19.36 -8.57 3.42
N GLU A 150 19.15 -7.34 3.90
CA GLU A 150 20.02 -6.20 3.59
C GLU A 150 20.73 -5.73 4.84
N TYR A 151 22.05 -5.48 4.71
CA TYR A 151 22.90 -5.02 5.82
C TYR A 151 22.75 -3.53 6.08
N ASP A 152 22.41 -3.17 7.30
CA ASP A 152 22.38 -1.81 7.77
C ASP A 152 23.68 -1.48 8.51
N ALA A 153 24.54 -0.64 7.91
CA ALA A 153 25.82 -0.28 8.47
C ALA A 153 25.71 0.56 9.76
N GLN A 154 24.59 1.28 9.96
CA GLN A 154 24.37 2.13 11.12
C GLN A 154 24.21 1.32 12.40
N THR A 155 23.43 0.25 12.35
CA THR A 155 23.19 -0.62 13.50
C THR A 155 23.95 -1.94 13.44
N GLN A 156 24.65 -2.20 12.33
CA GLN A 156 25.44 -3.41 12.07
C GLN A 156 24.61 -4.68 12.15
N MET A 157 23.35 -4.60 11.70
CA MET A 157 22.41 -5.72 11.62
C MET A 157 21.82 -5.84 10.24
N TYR A 158 21.17 -6.96 9.97
CA TYR A 158 20.40 -7.17 8.75
C TYR A 158 18.91 -6.96 9.02
N TYR A 159 18.20 -6.32 8.08
CA TYR A 159 16.74 -6.31 8.07
C TYR A 159 16.20 -7.22 6.98
N LEU A 160 15.02 -7.80 7.22
CA LEU A 160 14.31 -8.64 6.27
C LEU A 160 13.59 -7.78 5.23
N HIS A 161 13.70 -8.17 3.96
CA HIS A 161 12.89 -7.67 2.86
C HIS A 161 12.58 -8.81 1.88
N LEU A 162 11.34 -9.26 1.83
CA LEU A 162 10.96 -10.34 0.90
C LEU A 162 10.80 -9.85 -0.54
N PHE A 163 10.55 -8.56 -0.72
CA PHE A 163 10.48 -7.88 -2.03
C PHE A 163 11.78 -7.09 -2.30
N SER A 164 11.68 -5.81 -2.58
CA SER A 164 12.87 -4.97 -2.76
C SER A 164 13.54 -4.65 -1.42
N LYS A 165 14.85 -4.41 -1.43
CA LYS A 165 15.56 -3.85 -0.27
C LYS A 165 15.02 -2.49 0.21
N LYS A 166 14.27 -1.80 -0.65
CA LYS A 166 13.53 -0.59 -0.31
C LYS A 166 12.15 -0.84 0.31
N GLN A 167 11.81 -2.11 0.54
CA GLN A 167 10.54 -2.55 1.10
C GLN A 167 10.77 -3.46 2.33
N PRO A 168 11.26 -2.89 3.46
CA PRO A 168 11.50 -3.66 4.68
C PRO A 168 10.22 -4.27 5.23
N ASP A 169 10.26 -5.58 5.55
CA ASP A 169 9.12 -6.34 6.03
C ASP A 169 8.74 -5.95 7.45
N LEU A 170 7.44 -5.73 7.66
CA LEU A 170 6.87 -5.45 8.98
C LEU A 170 6.88 -6.71 9.87
N ASN A 171 7.16 -6.51 11.14
CA ASN A 171 7.12 -7.56 12.16
C ASN A 171 5.69 -7.77 12.68
N TRP A 172 4.92 -8.62 12.04
CA TRP A 172 3.54 -8.95 12.42
C TRP A 172 3.40 -9.68 13.77
N GLU A 173 4.50 -10.18 14.35
CA GLU A 173 4.49 -10.71 15.72
C GLU A 173 4.36 -9.58 16.76
N ASN A 174 4.76 -8.36 16.40
CA ASN A 174 4.66 -7.19 17.26
C ASN A 174 3.21 -6.67 17.33
N GLU A 175 2.64 -6.67 18.54
CA GLU A 175 1.27 -6.19 18.79
C GLU A 175 1.06 -4.72 18.37
N LYS A 176 2.07 -3.86 18.58
CA LYS A 176 1.98 -2.45 18.20
C LYS A 176 1.83 -2.29 16.68
N VAL A 177 2.58 -3.08 15.90
CA VAL A 177 2.45 -3.10 14.44
C VAL A 177 1.04 -3.48 14.02
N ARG A 178 0.47 -4.54 14.62
CA ARG A 178 -0.92 -4.94 14.33
C ARG A 178 -1.91 -3.83 14.64
N GLN A 179 -1.77 -3.16 15.78
CA GLN A 179 -2.66 -2.07 16.19
C GLN A 179 -2.56 -0.86 15.25
N GLU A 180 -1.34 -0.46 14.85
CA GLU A 180 -1.13 0.63 13.90
C GLU A 180 -1.74 0.29 12.52
N VAL A 181 -1.52 -0.94 12.02
CA VAL A 181 -2.09 -1.37 10.75
C VAL A 181 -3.62 -1.46 10.82
N TYR A 182 -4.20 -1.92 11.94
CA TYR A 182 -5.65 -1.93 12.12
C TYR A 182 -6.21 -0.50 12.15
N ALA A 183 -5.51 0.46 12.77
CA ALA A 183 -5.92 1.86 12.75
C ALA A 183 -5.93 2.43 11.33
N VAL A 184 -4.87 2.17 10.54
CA VAL A 184 -4.81 2.53 9.11
C VAL A 184 -5.99 1.91 8.34
N SER A 185 -6.19 0.61 8.48
CA SER A 185 -7.27 -0.12 7.82
C SER A 185 -8.65 0.43 8.20
N TYR A 186 -8.87 0.72 9.48
CA TYR A 186 -10.13 1.28 9.96
C TYR A 186 -10.38 2.68 9.39
N THR A 187 -9.36 3.53 9.37
CA THR A 187 -9.49 4.92 8.90
C THR A 187 -9.82 5.00 7.42
N HIS A 188 -9.13 4.21 6.58
CA HIS A 188 -9.25 4.33 5.12
C HIS A 188 -10.26 3.38 4.49
N LEU A 189 -10.49 2.21 5.10
CA LEU A 189 -11.34 1.18 4.48
C LEU A 189 -12.72 1.08 5.14
N ARG A 190 -12.85 1.34 6.44
CA ARG A 190 -14.12 1.26 7.15
C ARG A 190 -14.86 2.58 7.32
N ALA A 191 -14.17 3.70 7.34
CA ALA A 191 -14.83 4.99 7.48
C ALA A 191 -15.71 5.33 6.27
N HIS A 192 -15.40 4.73 5.11
CA HIS A 192 -16.05 5.04 3.83
C HIS A 192 -16.78 3.84 3.19
N GLU A 193 -16.51 2.62 3.62
CA GLU A 193 -17.21 1.40 3.21
C GLU A 193 -17.64 0.62 4.44
N THR A 194 -18.93 0.42 4.64
CA THR A 194 -19.41 -0.49 5.66
C THR A 194 -19.11 -1.92 5.23
N LEU A 195 -18.08 -2.54 5.82
CA LEU A 195 -17.80 -3.99 5.71
C LEU A 195 -18.92 -4.87 6.30
N SER A 196 -20.07 -4.30 6.63
CA SER A 196 -21.26 -5.05 7.05
C SER A 196 -21.84 -5.94 5.95
N ASP A 197 -21.33 -5.83 4.71
CA ASP A 197 -21.80 -6.59 3.56
C ASP A 197 -20.80 -7.66 3.07
N LEU A 198 -19.71 -7.94 3.85
CA LEU A 198 -18.79 -9.04 3.57
C LEU A 198 -19.13 -10.29 4.37
#